data_ef2395d7a278645f865a218aed2f9f7a
#
_entry.id   ef2395d7a278645f865a218aed2f9f7a
#
_cell.length_a   1.000
_cell.length_b   1.000
_cell.length_c   1.000
_cell.angle_alpha   90.00
_cell.angle_beta   90.00
_cell.angle_gamma   90.00
#
_symmetry.space_group_name_H-M   'P 1'
#
loop_
_entity.id
_entity.type
_entity.pdbx_description
1 polymer ?
#
loop_
_entity_poly.entity_id
_entity_poly.type
_entity_poly.pdbx_seq_one_letter_code
_entity_poly.pdbx_strand_id
1 'polypeptide(L)'
;MSGLYVGTSGLQTSQNALNTVAHNLANEGTTGFVRQQVLQGDSIYNTIKHATVKTSAQQVGIGVVYTKVRQVRDYFLDQSYRRESGRSAFYEDSYAAIMEVEDLFDELNDDASFNKAYSNFWSSLEELQKTPDDTVVQRLLIQNASSLLTNASQVYQGLVDYQNELNLQIKDMVKEINDLGHKIYDLNLAISKVEAGGIENANDLRDQRNDALDKLSQLVNVSYDEDMFGSVKVMVEGMDFVAGDTVYEMNVVQDTTTGFYTPYWEISAIKVTDTDKAGKDVYTNSEGVLLDISGAKVFDLSLTISAEKNTDVGKLRSHLYLRGDKNANYTDIPVKPEIPDRADFTTEDEYKAALVKYKIDSDRYDADVAYYNQTVAQSVCMNTEAEFDQLIHNIVTTVNKILENVADPTTGYMCDDDGYPLQIFKKVASDGYTLDETTGKYYKADPTTGAPILDAEGKIQWNYMEEITDDSYYSETLYSITNLQINPTLVREAGKMGFVLPDGTVDYDTAKAFIDGFDADIYVLNPNVTTKCSLNTYYSNLVSQVANTGSLYKNVAESQQATVDSIAYSREQVIGVSSDEELTQMIKHQNAYNASSRYINVLNEMLEQLLNALTA
;
A
#
# COMPACT_ATOMS: atom_id res chain seq x y z
N MET A 1 16.68 -25.59 -65.08
CA MET A 1 17.17 -24.72 -63.97
C MET A 1 16.05 -24.32 -62.92
N SER A 2 14.81 -24.05 -63.38
CA SER A 2 13.72 -23.72 -62.44
C SER A 2 13.44 -24.80 -61.37
N GLY A 3 13.51 -26.10 -61.81
CA GLY A 3 13.29 -27.21 -60.86
C GLY A 3 14.32 -27.31 -59.74
N LEU A 4 15.60 -26.97 -59.99
CA LEU A 4 16.64 -26.94 -58.99
C LEU A 4 16.33 -25.85 -57.92
N TYR A 5 15.86 -24.67 -58.34
CA TYR A 5 15.43 -23.62 -57.43
C TYR A 5 14.24 -24.05 -56.58
N VAL A 6 13.27 -24.77 -57.14
CA VAL A 6 12.13 -25.32 -56.36
C VAL A 6 12.62 -26.32 -55.31
N GLY A 7 13.54 -27.24 -55.70
CA GLY A 7 14.09 -28.23 -54.77
C GLY A 7 14.92 -27.59 -53.65
N THR A 8 15.82 -26.66 -53.98
CA THR A 8 16.69 -26.00 -53.00
C THR A 8 15.90 -25.08 -52.07
N SER A 9 14.93 -24.32 -52.56
CA SER A 9 14.07 -23.47 -51.74
C SER A 9 13.21 -24.30 -50.77
N GLY A 10 12.66 -25.43 -51.21
CA GLY A 10 11.92 -26.36 -50.37
C GLY A 10 12.77 -26.97 -49.27
N LEU A 11 14.02 -27.35 -49.61
CA LEU A 11 14.98 -27.92 -48.65
C LEU A 11 15.39 -26.91 -47.61
N GLN A 12 15.74 -25.67 -47.99
CA GLN A 12 16.16 -24.60 -47.11
C GLN A 12 15.02 -24.16 -46.17
N THR A 13 13.80 -24.01 -46.69
CA THR A 13 12.63 -23.62 -45.91
C THR A 13 12.25 -24.71 -44.91
N SER A 14 12.32 -26.00 -45.31
CA SER A 14 12.06 -27.12 -44.40
C SER A 14 13.11 -27.22 -43.27
N GLN A 15 14.39 -26.94 -43.57
CA GLN A 15 15.46 -26.92 -42.60
C GLN A 15 15.27 -25.79 -41.57
N ASN A 16 14.92 -24.58 -42.02
CA ASN A 16 14.63 -23.47 -41.14
C ASN A 16 13.42 -23.75 -40.23
N ALA A 17 12.38 -24.40 -40.79
CA ALA A 17 11.22 -24.82 -40.00
C ALA A 17 11.59 -25.88 -38.96
N LEU A 18 12.46 -26.85 -39.27
CA LEU A 18 12.98 -27.83 -38.32
C LEU A 18 13.76 -27.16 -37.18
N ASN A 19 14.58 -26.17 -37.51
CA ASN A 19 15.33 -25.43 -36.50
C ASN A 19 14.39 -24.67 -35.55
N THR A 20 13.33 -24.03 -36.04
CA THR A 20 12.34 -23.33 -35.24
C THR A 20 11.56 -24.29 -34.31
N VAL A 21 11.12 -25.44 -34.84
CA VAL A 21 10.44 -26.47 -34.05
C VAL A 21 11.37 -27.03 -32.96
N ALA A 22 12.66 -27.29 -33.28
CA ALA A 22 13.64 -27.73 -32.30
C ALA A 22 13.90 -26.66 -31.23
N HIS A 23 13.90 -25.39 -31.62
CA HIS A 23 14.02 -24.27 -30.67
C HIS A 23 12.81 -24.17 -29.75
N ASN A 24 11.58 -24.28 -30.25
CA ASN A 24 10.37 -24.35 -29.44
C ASN A 24 10.45 -25.50 -28.42
N LEU A 25 10.78 -26.71 -28.91
CA LEU A 25 10.86 -27.90 -28.04
C LEU A 25 11.94 -27.75 -26.94
N ALA A 26 13.09 -27.17 -27.29
CA ALA A 26 14.16 -26.94 -26.33
C ALA A 26 13.78 -25.92 -25.25
N ASN A 27 12.83 -25.01 -25.52
CA ASN A 27 12.40 -23.95 -24.61
C ASN A 27 10.99 -24.19 -24.02
N GLU A 28 10.40 -25.38 -24.17
CA GLU A 28 9.07 -25.72 -23.65
C GLU A 28 8.91 -25.41 -22.14
N GLY A 29 9.98 -25.63 -21.34
CA GLY A 29 9.98 -25.32 -19.91
C GLY A 29 10.55 -23.95 -19.53
N THR A 30 10.87 -23.09 -20.51
CA THR A 30 11.45 -21.76 -20.22
C THR A 30 10.34 -20.76 -19.93
N THR A 31 10.34 -20.21 -18.72
CA THR A 31 9.34 -19.20 -18.31
C THR A 31 9.38 -17.98 -19.22
N GLY A 32 8.21 -17.56 -19.72
CA GLY A 32 8.07 -16.40 -20.60
C GLY A 32 8.41 -16.65 -22.07
N PHE A 33 8.85 -17.86 -22.44
CA PHE A 33 9.08 -18.22 -23.84
C PHE A 33 7.75 -18.31 -24.60
N VAL A 34 7.71 -17.74 -25.79
CA VAL A 34 6.54 -17.76 -26.67
C VAL A 34 6.81 -18.61 -27.90
N ARG A 35 5.89 -19.53 -28.18
CA ARG A 35 5.92 -20.38 -29.36
C ARG A 35 6.18 -19.60 -30.65
N GLN A 36 7.17 -20.02 -31.39
CA GLN A 36 7.57 -19.40 -32.64
C GLN A 36 7.05 -20.20 -33.85
N GLN A 37 6.63 -19.50 -34.88
CA GLN A 37 6.11 -20.12 -36.13
C GLN A 37 6.79 -19.53 -37.35
N VAL A 38 7.28 -20.40 -38.22
CA VAL A 38 7.82 -20.02 -39.54
C VAL A 38 6.69 -19.60 -40.49
N LEU A 39 6.81 -18.40 -41.04
CA LEU A 39 5.96 -17.95 -42.14
C LEU A 39 6.62 -18.28 -43.48
N GLN A 40 5.87 -18.97 -44.31
CA GLN A 40 6.28 -19.35 -45.64
C GLN A 40 5.43 -18.59 -46.67
N GLY A 41 6.04 -18.15 -47.73
CA GLY A 41 5.37 -17.50 -48.86
C GLY A 41 5.76 -18.10 -50.18
N ASP A 42 4.96 -17.85 -51.21
CA ASP A 42 5.30 -18.23 -52.58
C ASP A 42 6.50 -17.42 -53.08
N SER A 43 7.46 -18.11 -53.73
CA SER A 43 8.57 -17.43 -54.39
C SER A 43 8.08 -16.76 -55.68
N ILE A 44 8.96 -15.97 -56.30
CA ILE A 44 8.68 -15.25 -57.53
C ILE A 44 8.26 -16.24 -58.66
N TYR A 45 7.32 -15.83 -59.48
CA TYR A 45 6.94 -16.58 -60.69
C TYR A 45 7.83 -16.22 -61.88
N ASN A 46 8.28 -17.23 -62.63
CA ASN A 46 8.99 -17.02 -63.88
C ASN A 46 8.00 -17.04 -65.01
N THR A 47 8.03 -16.03 -65.87
CA THR A 47 7.21 -15.96 -67.09
C THR A 47 7.88 -16.72 -68.23
N ILE A 48 7.25 -17.83 -68.65
CA ILE A 48 7.79 -18.71 -69.68
C ILE A 48 7.40 -18.20 -71.05
N LYS A 49 6.19 -17.72 -71.25
CA LYS A 49 5.63 -17.30 -72.52
C LYS A 49 4.64 -16.15 -72.36
N HIS A 50 4.78 -15.15 -73.20
CA HIS A 50 3.76 -14.10 -73.34
C HIS A 50 2.84 -14.51 -74.53
N ALA A 51 1.53 -14.28 -74.37
CA ALA A 51 0.59 -14.39 -75.47
C ALA A 51 0.86 -13.26 -76.49
N THR A 52 0.43 -13.48 -77.71
CA THR A 52 0.58 -12.51 -78.80
C THR A 52 -0.09 -11.16 -78.50
N VAL A 53 -1.07 -11.17 -77.63
CA VAL A 53 -1.67 -9.97 -77.00
C VAL A 53 -1.07 -9.83 -75.59
N LYS A 54 -0.44 -8.70 -75.25
CA LYS A 54 0.34 -8.45 -74.02
C LYS A 54 -0.45 -8.57 -72.69
N THR A 55 -1.63 -9.16 -72.73
CA THR A 55 -2.54 -9.26 -71.55
C THR A 55 -2.52 -10.64 -70.89
N SER A 56 -1.87 -11.64 -71.39
CA SER A 56 -1.74 -12.95 -70.74
C SER A 56 -0.32 -13.50 -70.84
N ALA A 57 0.13 -14.13 -69.76
CA ALA A 57 1.45 -14.73 -69.64
C ALA A 57 1.33 -16.11 -68.98
N GLN A 58 2.08 -17.09 -69.49
CA GLN A 58 2.24 -18.37 -68.85
C GLN A 58 3.36 -18.26 -67.81
N GLN A 59 3.05 -18.50 -66.53
CA GLN A 59 3.97 -18.40 -65.43
C GLN A 59 4.19 -19.75 -64.77
N VAL A 60 5.38 -19.96 -64.26
CA VAL A 60 5.76 -21.13 -63.45
C VAL A 60 6.32 -20.64 -62.13
N GLY A 61 5.82 -21.18 -61.01
CA GLY A 61 6.35 -20.90 -59.67
C GLY A 61 7.78 -21.40 -59.51
N ILE A 62 8.63 -20.66 -58.84
CA ILE A 62 10.05 -20.98 -58.62
C ILE A 62 10.27 -21.60 -57.23
N GLY A 63 9.22 -21.89 -56.48
CA GLY A 63 9.32 -22.56 -55.17
C GLY A 63 8.72 -21.76 -54.02
N VAL A 64 9.23 -22.01 -52.84
CA VAL A 64 8.80 -21.41 -51.56
C VAL A 64 9.90 -20.51 -51.02
N VAL A 65 9.50 -19.42 -50.36
CA VAL A 65 10.43 -18.55 -49.66
C VAL A 65 10.14 -18.58 -48.16
N TYR A 66 11.18 -18.68 -47.38
CA TYR A 66 11.14 -18.37 -45.96
C TYR A 66 10.95 -16.84 -45.78
N THR A 67 9.87 -16.44 -45.14
CA THR A 67 9.57 -15.01 -44.97
C THR A 67 10.13 -14.49 -43.66
N LYS A 68 9.70 -15.06 -42.57
CA LYS A 68 10.18 -14.71 -41.22
C LYS A 68 9.65 -15.69 -40.18
N VAL A 69 10.23 -15.69 -38.99
CA VAL A 69 9.67 -16.36 -37.81
C VAL A 69 8.89 -15.34 -36.98
N ARG A 70 7.65 -15.68 -36.63
CA ARG A 70 6.82 -14.85 -35.76
C ARG A 70 6.51 -15.56 -34.47
N GLN A 71 6.25 -14.79 -33.40
CA GLN A 71 5.63 -15.28 -32.19
C GLN A 71 4.12 -15.49 -32.38
N VAL A 72 3.58 -16.51 -31.72
CA VAL A 72 2.14 -16.76 -31.69
C VAL A 72 1.59 -16.12 -30.40
N ARG A 73 1.08 -14.91 -30.49
CA ARG A 73 0.57 -14.14 -29.33
C ARG A 73 -0.84 -13.61 -29.60
N ASP A 74 -1.59 -13.42 -28.50
CA ASP A 74 -2.84 -12.68 -28.48
C ASP A 74 -2.69 -11.43 -27.61
N TYR A 75 -2.74 -10.28 -28.23
CA TYR A 75 -2.56 -8.98 -27.57
C TYR A 75 -3.65 -8.69 -26.52
N PHE A 76 -4.88 -9.13 -26.77
CA PHE A 76 -5.98 -8.95 -25.84
C PHE A 76 -5.77 -9.76 -24.56
N LEU A 77 -5.31 -11.01 -24.68
CA LEU A 77 -4.98 -11.84 -23.53
C LEU A 77 -3.81 -11.28 -22.73
N ASP A 78 -2.79 -10.75 -23.40
CA ASP A 78 -1.65 -10.10 -22.74
C ASP A 78 -2.09 -8.86 -21.94
N GLN A 79 -2.93 -8.00 -22.53
CA GLN A 79 -3.47 -6.84 -21.83
C GLN A 79 -4.35 -7.23 -20.64
N SER A 80 -5.22 -8.23 -20.83
CA SER A 80 -6.11 -8.72 -19.79
C SER A 80 -5.30 -9.34 -18.64
N TYR A 81 -4.30 -10.15 -18.95
CA TYR A 81 -3.40 -10.75 -17.96
C TYR A 81 -2.71 -9.66 -17.12
N ARG A 82 -2.09 -8.67 -17.75
CA ARG A 82 -1.37 -7.59 -17.05
C ARG A 82 -2.28 -6.78 -16.14
N ARG A 83 -3.47 -6.43 -16.62
CA ARG A 83 -4.44 -5.67 -15.82
C ARG A 83 -4.90 -6.46 -14.59
N GLU A 84 -5.33 -7.72 -14.80
CA GLU A 84 -5.85 -8.52 -13.69
C GLU A 84 -4.73 -9.00 -12.75
N SER A 85 -3.51 -9.24 -13.26
CA SER A 85 -2.33 -9.54 -12.45
C SER A 85 -1.93 -8.35 -11.54
N GLY A 86 -2.00 -7.13 -12.06
CA GLY A 86 -1.78 -5.93 -11.25
C GLY A 86 -2.84 -5.74 -10.16
N ARG A 87 -4.10 -6.09 -10.46
CA ARG A 87 -5.19 -6.06 -9.48
C ARG A 87 -5.04 -7.15 -8.43
N SER A 88 -4.70 -8.39 -8.84
CA SER A 88 -4.40 -9.48 -7.91
C SER A 88 -3.27 -9.10 -6.98
N ALA A 89 -2.18 -8.53 -7.51
CA ALA A 89 -1.04 -8.08 -6.73
C ALA A 89 -1.40 -7.00 -5.69
N PHE A 90 -2.33 -6.09 -6.01
CA PHE A 90 -2.84 -5.10 -5.05
C PHE A 90 -3.57 -5.77 -3.87
N TYR A 91 -4.50 -6.68 -4.16
CA TYR A 91 -5.32 -7.31 -3.10
C TYR A 91 -4.55 -8.35 -2.29
N GLU A 92 -3.64 -9.12 -2.91
CA GLU A 92 -2.75 -10.06 -2.20
C GLU A 92 -1.84 -9.32 -1.22
N ASP A 93 -1.24 -8.24 -1.66
CA ASP A 93 -0.37 -7.39 -0.85
C ASP A 93 -1.15 -6.73 0.30
N SER A 94 -2.35 -6.21 -0.01
CA SER A 94 -3.24 -5.64 1.00
C SER A 94 -3.65 -6.68 2.05
N TYR A 95 -3.98 -7.90 1.63
CA TYR A 95 -4.31 -8.99 2.56
C TYR A 95 -3.12 -9.35 3.45
N ALA A 96 -1.93 -9.51 2.86
CA ALA A 96 -0.72 -9.81 3.61
C ALA A 96 -0.42 -8.74 4.69
N ALA A 97 -0.58 -7.46 4.34
CA ALA A 97 -0.38 -6.38 5.29
C ALA A 97 -1.41 -6.36 6.43
N ILE A 98 -2.67 -6.68 6.14
CA ILE A 98 -3.69 -6.77 7.20
C ILE A 98 -3.39 -7.93 8.15
N MET A 99 -2.88 -9.06 7.65
CA MET A 99 -2.46 -10.18 8.49
C MET A 99 -1.32 -9.78 9.43
N GLU A 100 -0.33 -9.02 8.96
CA GLU A 100 0.74 -8.48 9.83
C GLU A 100 0.19 -7.56 10.92
N VAL A 101 -0.78 -6.69 10.56
CA VAL A 101 -1.46 -5.83 11.55
C VAL A 101 -2.25 -6.67 12.56
N GLU A 102 -2.92 -7.74 12.13
CA GLU A 102 -3.65 -8.66 13.03
C GLU A 102 -2.69 -9.39 13.98
N ASP A 103 -1.54 -9.82 13.47
CA ASP A 103 -0.52 -10.52 14.26
C ASP A 103 0.11 -9.62 15.34
N LEU A 104 0.16 -8.29 15.15
CA LEU A 104 0.66 -7.35 16.16
C LEU A 104 -0.20 -7.27 17.42
N PHE A 105 -1.48 -7.64 17.34
CA PHE A 105 -2.34 -7.74 18.53
C PHE A 105 -2.06 -8.98 19.36
N ASP A 106 -1.39 -10.01 18.78
CA ASP A 106 -0.93 -11.25 19.45
C ASP A 106 -2.02 -11.94 20.30
N GLU A 107 -3.26 -11.95 19.81
CA GLU A 107 -4.42 -12.50 20.53
C GLU A 107 -4.30 -14.02 20.80
N LEU A 108 -3.43 -14.71 20.07
CA LEU A 108 -3.19 -16.15 20.24
C LEU A 108 -2.23 -16.48 21.39
N ASN A 109 -1.55 -15.46 21.94
CA ASN A 109 -0.59 -15.62 23.05
C ASN A 109 -1.22 -15.17 24.38
N ASP A 110 -1.89 -16.10 25.05
CA ASP A 110 -2.66 -15.87 26.28
C ASP A 110 -1.90 -15.14 27.42
N ASP A 111 -0.56 -15.19 27.45
CA ASP A 111 0.23 -14.65 28.57
C ASP A 111 0.80 -13.26 28.32
N ALA A 112 0.94 -12.82 27.07
CA ALA A 112 1.61 -11.57 26.69
C ALA A 112 0.71 -10.61 25.91
N SER A 113 -0.53 -11.00 25.55
CA SER A 113 -1.43 -10.17 24.75
C SER A 113 -1.89 -8.90 25.46
N PHE A 114 -2.21 -7.87 24.69
CA PHE A 114 -2.84 -6.66 25.21
C PHE A 114 -4.15 -6.99 25.94
N ASN A 115 -4.95 -7.92 25.40
CA ASN A 115 -6.20 -8.39 26.01
C ASN A 115 -5.99 -8.90 27.44
N LYS A 116 -4.90 -9.62 27.69
CA LYS A 116 -4.56 -10.11 29.04
C LYS A 116 -4.24 -8.96 29.98
N ALA A 117 -3.44 -8.00 29.52
CA ALA A 117 -3.12 -6.80 30.33
C ALA A 117 -4.38 -5.99 30.65
N TYR A 118 -5.28 -5.82 29.67
CA TYR A 118 -6.57 -5.19 29.83
C TYR A 118 -7.46 -5.93 30.83
N SER A 119 -7.60 -7.26 30.70
CA SER A 119 -8.39 -8.09 31.60
C SER A 119 -7.86 -8.05 33.05
N ASN A 120 -6.54 -8.01 33.25
CA ASN A 120 -5.93 -7.88 34.57
C ASN A 120 -6.21 -6.49 35.16
N PHE A 121 -6.17 -5.43 34.34
CA PHE A 121 -6.52 -4.08 34.78
C PHE A 121 -7.99 -4.00 35.19
N TRP A 122 -8.90 -4.52 34.36
CA TRP A 122 -10.33 -4.63 34.67
C TRP A 122 -10.58 -5.37 35.98
N SER A 123 -9.98 -6.57 36.15
CA SER A 123 -10.12 -7.36 37.38
C SER A 123 -9.60 -6.61 38.61
N SER A 124 -8.59 -5.74 38.47
CA SER A 124 -8.11 -4.91 39.60
C SER A 124 -9.08 -3.78 39.97
N LEU A 125 -9.86 -3.25 39.00
CA LEU A 125 -10.96 -2.33 39.28
C LEU A 125 -12.13 -3.03 40.01
N GLU A 126 -12.48 -4.25 39.61
CA GLU A 126 -13.49 -5.06 40.29
C GLU A 126 -13.09 -5.40 41.72
N GLU A 127 -11.80 -5.65 41.97
CA GLU A 127 -11.31 -5.91 43.35
C GLU A 127 -11.26 -4.62 44.17
N LEU A 128 -10.90 -3.49 43.55
CA LEU A 128 -10.94 -2.17 44.22
C LEU A 128 -12.38 -1.83 44.66
N GLN A 129 -13.40 -2.15 43.88
CA GLN A 129 -14.79 -1.93 44.27
C GLN A 129 -15.18 -2.66 45.56
N LYS A 130 -14.58 -3.82 45.85
CA LYS A 130 -14.88 -4.61 47.04
C LYS A 130 -14.21 -4.09 48.29
N THR A 131 -12.95 -3.64 48.18
CA THR A 131 -12.12 -3.15 49.28
C THR A 131 -11.32 -1.93 48.86
N PRO A 132 -11.96 -0.75 48.70
CA PRO A 132 -11.30 0.43 48.13
C PRO A 132 -10.19 0.99 49.03
N ASP A 133 -10.30 0.82 50.32
CA ASP A 133 -9.37 1.32 51.37
C ASP A 133 -8.14 0.39 51.58
N ASP A 134 -8.12 -0.80 50.93
CA ASP A 134 -6.95 -1.70 51.02
C ASP A 134 -5.81 -1.22 50.11
N THR A 135 -4.71 -0.82 50.74
CA THR A 135 -3.50 -0.36 50.04
C THR A 135 -2.85 -1.41 49.15
N VAL A 136 -3.10 -2.71 49.39
CA VAL A 136 -2.58 -3.80 48.54
C VAL A 136 -3.37 -3.83 47.25
N VAL A 137 -4.69 -3.67 47.30
CA VAL A 137 -5.57 -3.61 46.15
C VAL A 137 -5.30 -2.35 45.31
N GLN A 138 -5.13 -1.21 45.96
CA GLN A 138 -4.72 0.03 45.27
C GLN A 138 -3.37 -0.11 44.55
N ARG A 139 -2.39 -0.78 45.18
CA ARG A 139 -1.10 -1.05 44.56
C ARG A 139 -1.22 -2.01 43.35
N LEU A 140 -2.08 -3.02 43.44
CA LEU A 140 -2.36 -3.96 42.34
C LEU A 140 -2.95 -3.22 41.14
N LEU A 141 -3.89 -2.28 41.39
CA LEU A 141 -4.46 -1.43 40.34
C LEU A 141 -3.37 -0.63 39.61
N ILE A 142 -2.50 0.06 40.34
CA ILE A 142 -1.41 0.86 39.75
C ILE A 142 -0.43 -0.03 38.97
N GLN A 143 -0.13 -1.21 39.48
CA GLN A 143 0.74 -2.17 38.77
C GLN A 143 0.11 -2.66 37.48
N ASN A 144 -1.19 -3.01 37.49
CA ASN A 144 -1.91 -3.45 36.30
C ASN A 144 -2.13 -2.31 35.31
N ALA A 145 -2.37 -1.08 35.75
CA ALA A 145 -2.40 0.12 34.93
C ALA A 145 -1.04 0.34 34.19
N SER A 146 0.08 0.14 34.92
CA SER A 146 1.42 0.23 34.30
C SER A 146 1.65 -0.87 33.26
N SER A 147 1.22 -2.08 33.55
CA SER A 147 1.30 -3.19 32.60
C SER A 147 0.45 -2.93 31.35
N LEU A 148 -0.78 -2.45 31.53
CA LEU A 148 -1.68 -2.07 30.43
C LEU A 148 -1.02 -1.03 29.50
N LEU A 149 -0.50 0.06 30.07
CA LEU A 149 0.13 1.11 29.29
C LEU A 149 1.39 0.63 28.58
N THR A 150 2.19 -0.23 29.22
CA THR A 150 3.40 -0.82 28.58
C THR A 150 3.02 -1.69 27.38
N ASN A 151 2.02 -2.57 27.52
CA ASN A 151 1.56 -3.41 26.42
C ASN A 151 0.92 -2.57 25.32
N ALA A 152 0.13 -1.56 25.66
CA ALA A 152 -0.43 -0.62 24.69
C ALA A 152 0.66 0.07 23.86
N SER A 153 1.71 0.57 24.54
CA SER A 153 2.84 1.20 23.86
C SER A 153 3.58 0.24 22.94
N GLN A 154 3.70 -1.04 23.31
CA GLN A 154 4.34 -2.05 22.47
C GLN A 154 3.53 -2.34 21.19
N VAL A 155 2.20 -2.49 21.31
CA VAL A 155 1.33 -2.71 20.14
C VAL A 155 1.37 -1.49 19.21
N TYR A 156 1.21 -0.29 19.76
CA TYR A 156 1.23 0.94 18.95
C TYR A 156 2.58 1.14 18.26
N GLN A 157 3.70 0.91 18.96
CA GLN A 157 5.03 1.00 18.36
C GLN A 157 5.22 -0.05 17.28
N GLY A 158 4.69 -1.27 17.45
CA GLY A 158 4.69 -2.30 16.41
C GLY A 158 3.97 -1.85 15.13
N LEU A 159 2.80 -1.19 15.25
CA LEU A 159 2.08 -0.61 14.12
C LEU A 159 2.90 0.48 13.40
N VAL A 160 3.51 1.39 14.16
CA VAL A 160 4.38 2.45 13.63
C VAL A 160 5.61 1.86 12.94
N ASP A 161 6.24 0.85 13.52
CA ASP A 161 7.42 0.18 12.93
C ASP A 161 7.05 -0.51 11.62
N TYR A 162 5.90 -1.17 11.57
CA TYR A 162 5.38 -1.79 10.34
C TYR A 162 5.06 -0.74 9.26
N GLN A 163 4.45 0.38 9.65
CA GLN A 163 4.19 1.50 8.75
C GLN A 163 5.49 2.08 8.15
N ASN A 164 6.56 2.15 8.96
CA ASN A 164 7.89 2.55 8.51
C ASN A 164 8.52 1.51 7.57
N GLU A 165 8.28 0.23 7.77
CA GLU A 165 8.73 -0.82 6.84
C GLU A 165 8.06 -0.68 5.47
N LEU A 166 6.73 -0.51 5.43
CA LEU A 166 6.00 -0.22 4.20
C LEU A 166 6.55 1.03 3.49
N ASN A 167 6.91 2.06 4.27
CA ASN A 167 7.51 3.28 3.75
C ASN A 167 8.86 3.04 3.06
N LEU A 168 9.71 2.18 3.60
CA LEU A 168 10.98 1.80 2.96
C LEU A 168 10.75 0.97 1.70
N GLN A 169 9.80 0.04 1.72
CA GLN A 169 9.45 -0.79 0.57
C GLN A 169 8.92 0.06 -0.60
N ILE A 170 8.19 1.15 -0.35
CA ILE A 170 7.77 2.12 -1.38
C ILE A 170 8.98 2.66 -2.15
N LYS A 171 10.04 3.05 -1.45
CA LYS A 171 11.26 3.55 -2.09
C LYS A 171 11.94 2.50 -2.95
N ASP A 172 12.01 1.25 -2.47
CA ASP A 172 12.63 0.15 -3.19
C ASP A 172 11.79 -0.23 -4.43
N MET A 173 10.46 -0.24 -4.33
CA MET A 173 9.58 -0.47 -5.47
C MET A 173 9.70 0.62 -6.55
N VAL A 174 9.84 1.89 -6.18
CA VAL A 174 10.08 2.97 -7.16
C VAL A 174 11.38 2.73 -7.93
N LYS A 175 12.43 2.28 -7.24
CA LYS A 175 13.69 1.91 -7.90
C LYS A 175 13.49 0.73 -8.85
N GLU A 176 12.80 -0.34 -8.42
CA GLU A 176 12.53 -1.51 -9.27
C GLU A 176 11.72 -1.12 -10.52
N ILE A 177 10.74 -0.23 -10.38
CA ILE A 177 9.96 0.30 -11.51
C ILE A 177 10.88 1.00 -12.51
N ASN A 178 11.78 1.87 -12.07
CA ASN A 178 12.74 2.54 -12.94
C ASN A 178 13.69 1.55 -13.63
N ASP A 179 14.22 0.57 -12.89
CA ASP A 179 15.09 -0.47 -13.45
C ASP A 179 14.37 -1.28 -14.55
N LEU A 180 13.08 -1.59 -14.37
CA LEU A 180 12.25 -2.22 -15.39
C LEU A 180 12.01 -1.30 -16.60
N GLY A 181 11.81 0.00 -16.37
CA GLY A 181 11.69 1.00 -17.43
C GLY A 181 12.94 1.07 -18.30
N HIS A 182 14.12 1.15 -17.71
CA HIS A 182 15.40 1.12 -18.42
C HIS A 182 15.59 -0.20 -19.20
N LYS A 183 15.27 -1.34 -18.58
CA LYS A 183 15.33 -2.64 -19.24
C LYS A 183 14.43 -2.69 -20.48
N ILE A 184 13.20 -2.18 -20.40
CA ILE A 184 12.27 -2.12 -21.54
C ILE A 184 12.82 -1.20 -22.62
N TYR A 185 13.39 -0.05 -22.26
CA TYR A 185 14.02 0.88 -23.19
C TYR A 185 15.18 0.22 -23.96
N ASP A 186 16.12 -0.43 -23.26
CA ASP A 186 17.26 -1.10 -23.85
C ASP A 186 16.82 -2.22 -24.81
N LEU A 187 15.78 -2.99 -24.42
CA LEU A 187 15.20 -4.02 -25.25
C LEU A 187 14.51 -3.44 -26.50
N ASN A 188 13.82 -2.28 -26.38
CA ASN A 188 13.27 -1.57 -27.54
C ASN A 188 14.37 -1.21 -28.56
N LEU A 189 15.50 -0.67 -28.08
CA LEU A 189 16.65 -0.33 -28.94
C LEU A 189 17.25 -1.58 -29.60
N ALA A 190 17.40 -2.67 -28.87
CA ALA A 190 17.94 -3.93 -29.36
C ALA A 190 17.03 -4.56 -30.43
N ILE A 191 15.70 -4.58 -30.17
CA ILE A 191 14.68 -5.06 -31.09
C ILE A 191 14.70 -4.24 -32.39
N SER A 192 14.67 -2.91 -32.28
CA SER A 192 14.70 -2.02 -33.43
C SER A 192 15.95 -2.21 -34.31
N LYS A 193 17.10 -2.52 -33.70
CA LYS A 193 18.34 -2.82 -34.48
C LYS A 193 18.24 -4.13 -35.26
N VAL A 194 17.67 -5.19 -34.65
CA VAL A 194 17.51 -6.50 -35.30
C VAL A 194 16.45 -6.42 -36.41
N GLU A 195 15.37 -5.71 -36.19
CA GLU A 195 14.21 -5.64 -37.07
C GLU A 195 14.29 -4.53 -38.12
N ALA A 196 15.29 -3.64 -38.06
CA ALA A 196 15.46 -2.51 -39.00
C ALA A 196 15.45 -2.90 -40.49
N GLY A 197 15.91 -4.12 -40.82
CA GLY A 197 15.90 -4.67 -42.19
C GLY A 197 14.58 -5.29 -42.61
N GLY A 198 13.62 -5.49 -41.73
CA GLY A 198 12.35 -6.17 -41.98
C GLY A 198 12.46 -7.67 -42.38
N ILE A 199 13.66 -8.24 -42.20
CA ILE A 199 13.97 -9.62 -42.59
C ILE A 199 13.75 -10.59 -41.43
N GLU A 200 14.03 -10.18 -40.23
CA GLU A 200 13.98 -11.00 -39.01
C GLU A 200 13.17 -10.33 -37.91
N ASN A 201 12.58 -11.13 -37.00
CA ASN A 201 11.96 -10.66 -35.78
C ASN A 201 12.86 -11.04 -34.60
N ALA A 202 13.04 -10.13 -33.67
CA ALA A 202 13.83 -10.30 -32.44
C ALA A 202 13.03 -11.01 -31.35
N ASN A 203 12.52 -12.24 -31.65
CA ASN A 203 11.54 -12.93 -30.81
C ASN A 203 11.99 -13.07 -29.35
N ASP A 204 13.23 -13.51 -29.09
CA ASP A 204 13.75 -13.72 -27.73
C ASP A 204 13.90 -12.41 -26.94
N LEU A 205 14.23 -11.29 -27.62
CA LEU A 205 14.25 -9.96 -26.99
C LEU A 205 12.83 -9.46 -26.71
N ARG A 206 11.88 -9.78 -27.58
CA ARG A 206 10.47 -9.48 -27.37
C ARG A 206 9.90 -10.24 -26.17
N ASP A 207 10.31 -11.51 -25.95
CA ASP A 207 9.91 -12.30 -24.78
C ASP A 207 10.45 -11.67 -23.49
N GLN A 208 11.72 -11.28 -23.46
CA GLN A 208 12.33 -10.59 -22.31
C GLN A 208 11.63 -9.25 -22.02
N ARG A 209 11.24 -8.50 -23.06
CA ARG A 209 10.49 -7.25 -22.89
C ARG A 209 9.10 -7.49 -22.32
N ASN A 210 8.43 -8.53 -22.78
CA ASN A 210 7.10 -8.89 -22.29
C ASN A 210 7.15 -9.36 -20.82
N ASP A 211 8.18 -10.13 -20.42
CA ASP A 211 8.43 -10.48 -19.03
C ASP A 211 8.63 -9.23 -18.15
N ALA A 212 9.40 -8.25 -18.65
CA ALA A 212 9.56 -6.98 -17.93
C ALA A 212 8.25 -6.19 -17.82
N LEU A 213 7.40 -6.19 -18.86
CA LEU A 213 6.08 -5.57 -18.81
C LEU A 213 5.12 -6.31 -17.87
N ASP A 214 5.17 -7.65 -17.85
CA ASP A 214 4.35 -8.46 -16.95
C ASP A 214 4.73 -8.17 -15.48
N LYS A 215 6.03 -8.04 -15.15
CA LYS A 215 6.52 -7.65 -13.81
C LYS A 215 6.13 -6.21 -13.46
N LEU A 216 6.30 -5.28 -14.38
CA LEU A 216 5.94 -3.87 -14.16
C LEU A 216 4.45 -3.71 -13.85
N SER A 217 3.59 -4.50 -14.52
CA SER A 217 2.14 -4.45 -14.31
C SER A 217 1.69 -4.93 -12.92
N GLN A 218 2.50 -5.71 -12.20
CA GLN A 218 2.23 -6.09 -10.81
C GLN A 218 2.56 -4.96 -9.83
N LEU A 219 3.49 -4.08 -10.19
CA LEU A 219 3.91 -2.97 -9.33
C LEU A 219 3.02 -1.73 -9.50
N VAL A 220 2.61 -1.43 -10.72
CA VAL A 220 1.86 -0.22 -11.08
C VAL A 220 0.86 -0.49 -12.21
N ASN A 221 -0.10 0.41 -12.38
CA ASN A 221 -1.04 0.36 -13.50
C ASN A 221 -0.33 0.74 -14.81
N VAL A 222 -0.25 -0.22 -15.75
CA VAL A 222 0.50 -0.10 -17.01
C VAL A 222 -0.44 -0.14 -18.21
N SER A 223 -0.25 0.80 -19.13
CA SER A 223 -0.76 0.72 -20.48
C SER A 223 0.40 0.84 -21.48
N TYR A 224 0.30 0.16 -22.61
CA TYR A 224 1.37 0.14 -23.60
C TYR A 224 0.83 0.04 -25.02
N ASP A 225 1.59 0.54 -25.97
CA ASP A 225 1.32 0.45 -27.39
C ASP A 225 2.62 0.19 -28.16
N GLU A 226 2.57 -0.70 -29.16
CA GLU A 226 3.73 -1.05 -30.01
C GLU A 226 3.60 -0.34 -31.36
N ASP A 227 4.64 0.39 -31.72
CA ASP A 227 4.71 1.08 -33.01
C ASP A 227 5.06 0.13 -34.17
N MET A 228 5.03 0.66 -35.39
CA MET A 228 5.32 -0.11 -36.62
C MET A 228 6.80 -0.58 -36.70
N PHE A 229 7.68 -0.04 -35.87
CA PHE A 229 9.11 -0.37 -35.82
C PHE A 229 9.45 -1.36 -34.71
N GLY A 230 8.43 -1.88 -34.01
CA GLY A 230 8.58 -2.83 -32.91
C GLY A 230 8.99 -2.20 -31.58
N SER A 231 9.02 -0.87 -31.45
CA SER A 231 9.24 -0.18 -30.19
C SER A 231 7.94 -0.08 -29.39
N VAL A 232 7.99 -0.35 -28.11
CA VAL A 232 6.83 -0.25 -27.19
C VAL A 232 6.93 1.07 -26.41
N LYS A 233 5.90 1.89 -26.56
CA LYS A 233 5.65 3.01 -25.66
C LYS A 233 4.93 2.48 -24.43
N VAL A 234 5.40 2.82 -23.22
CA VAL A 234 4.81 2.43 -21.95
C VAL A 234 4.35 3.66 -21.20
N MET A 235 3.12 3.60 -20.72
CA MET A 235 2.57 4.61 -19.80
C MET A 235 2.31 3.95 -18.45
N VAL A 236 2.63 4.66 -17.37
CA VAL A 236 2.38 4.25 -15.99
C VAL A 236 1.50 5.31 -15.33
N GLU A 237 0.40 4.88 -14.71
CA GLU A 237 -0.61 5.77 -14.11
C GLU A 237 -1.08 6.89 -15.07
N GLY A 238 -1.12 6.60 -16.36
CA GLY A 238 -1.54 7.55 -17.39
C GLY A 238 -0.46 8.53 -17.87
N MET A 239 0.74 8.51 -17.28
CA MET A 239 1.90 9.31 -17.71
C MET A 239 2.86 8.50 -18.57
N ASP A 240 3.48 9.14 -19.54
CA ASP A 240 4.51 8.53 -20.37
C ASP A 240 5.70 8.12 -19.48
N PHE A 241 6.03 6.82 -19.48
CA PHE A 241 7.13 6.26 -18.71
C PHE A 241 8.31 5.90 -19.63
N VAL A 242 8.08 5.07 -20.65
CA VAL A 242 9.07 4.78 -21.70
C VAL A 242 8.51 5.27 -23.02
N ALA A 243 9.07 6.33 -23.58
CA ALA A 243 8.57 6.91 -24.82
C ALA A 243 9.73 7.40 -25.70
N GLY A 244 9.77 6.87 -26.94
CA GLY A 244 10.80 7.21 -27.91
C GLY A 244 12.20 6.81 -27.43
N ASP A 245 13.03 7.81 -27.18
CA ASP A 245 14.43 7.68 -26.75
C ASP A 245 14.67 8.04 -25.28
N THR A 246 13.60 8.09 -24.48
CA THR A 246 13.66 8.57 -23.11
C THR A 246 12.87 7.67 -22.16
N VAL A 247 13.43 7.48 -20.95
CA VAL A 247 12.72 6.95 -19.78
C VAL A 247 12.44 8.12 -18.85
N TYR A 248 11.18 8.36 -18.53
CA TYR A 248 10.76 9.38 -17.57
C TYR A 248 10.70 8.75 -16.18
N GLU A 249 11.72 9.00 -15.38
CA GLU A 249 11.86 8.35 -14.09
C GLU A 249 10.88 8.90 -13.05
N MET A 250 10.42 7.98 -12.18
CA MET A 250 9.81 8.33 -10.90
C MET A 250 10.91 8.54 -9.87
N ASN A 251 10.70 9.49 -8.97
CA ASN A 251 11.54 9.69 -7.81
C ASN A 251 10.69 9.70 -6.53
N VAL A 252 11.33 9.71 -5.37
CA VAL A 252 10.66 9.86 -4.09
C VAL A 252 11.19 11.08 -3.35
N VAL A 253 10.29 11.83 -2.73
CA VAL A 253 10.66 12.85 -1.73
C VAL A 253 10.22 12.35 -0.35
N GLN A 254 10.97 12.72 0.67
CA GLN A 254 10.63 12.41 2.06
C GLN A 254 10.06 13.66 2.73
N ASP A 255 8.91 13.52 3.36
CA ASP A 255 8.38 14.55 4.22
C ASP A 255 9.25 14.66 5.49
N THR A 256 9.71 15.85 5.80
CA THR A 256 10.58 16.08 6.97
C THR A 256 9.81 15.99 8.30
N THR A 257 8.48 16.09 8.27
CA THR A 257 7.62 16.04 9.46
C THR A 257 7.22 14.60 9.78
N THR A 258 6.78 13.85 8.76
CA THR A 258 6.29 12.48 8.93
C THR A 258 7.37 11.43 8.66
N GLY A 259 8.42 11.78 7.92
CA GLY A 259 9.44 10.84 7.46
C GLY A 259 9.01 9.98 6.25
N PHE A 260 7.80 10.18 5.72
CA PHE A 260 7.21 9.33 4.70
C PHE A 260 7.60 9.72 3.29
N TYR A 261 7.82 8.72 2.43
CA TYR A 261 8.17 8.89 1.03
C TYR A 261 6.91 9.06 0.17
N THR A 262 6.93 10.06 -0.71
CA THR A 262 5.90 10.32 -1.71
C THR A 262 6.50 10.16 -3.10
N PRO A 263 6.01 9.20 -3.93
CA PRO A 263 6.44 9.05 -5.32
C PRO A 263 5.96 10.22 -6.19
N TYR A 264 6.86 10.74 -7.02
CA TYR A 264 6.56 11.83 -7.95
C TYR A 264 7.28 11.65 -9.30
N TRP A 265 6.74 12.28 -10.36
CA TRP A 265 7.36 12.32 -11.67
C TRP A 265 8.41 13.44 -11.71
N GLU A 266 9.67 13.09 -11.92
CA GLU A 266 10.76 14.08 -11.93
C GLU A 266 10.55 15.18 -12.98
N ILE A 267 10.07 14.81 -14.16
CA ILE A 267 9.82 15.75 -15.27
C ILE A 267 8.74 16.79 -14.96
N SER A 268 7.81 16.47 -14.07
CA SER A 268 6.67 17.33 -13.73
C SER A 268 6.91 18.16 -12.47
N ALA A 269 7.99 17.88 -11.71
CA ALA A 269 8.33 18.61 -10.50
C ALA A 269 8.94 19.98 -10.83
N ILE A 270 8.53 21.00 -10.08
CA ILE A 270 8.97 22.38 -10.30
C ILE A 270 9.99 22.78 -9.23
N LYS A 271 11.20 23.19 -9.67
CA LYS A 271 12.20 23.74 -8.74
C LYS A 271 11.73 25.10 -8.23
N VAL A 272 11.71 25.24 -6.90
CA VAL A 272 11.27 26.49 -6.24
C VAL A 272 12.39 27.03 -5.35
N THR A 273 12.42 28.34 -5.19
CA THR A 273 13.39 29.03 -4.30
C THR A 273 12.75 29.52 -3.01
N ASP A 274 11.41 29.41 -2.91
CA ASP A 274 10.63 29.86 -1.80
C ASP A 274 10.09 28.67 -1.00
N THR A 275 10.11 28.78 0.33
CA THR A 275 9.57 27.79 1.27
C THR A 275 8.09 28.04 1.61
N ASP A 276 7.45 29.04 0.97
CA ASP A 276 6.01 29.27 1.15
C ASP A 276 5.22 28.08 0.63
N LYS A 277 4.66 27.29 1.56
CA LYS A 277 3.89 26.08 1.31
C LYS A 277 2.40 26.35 1.05
N ALA A 278 1.94 27.60 1.01
CA ALA A 278 0.53 27.92 0.81
C ALA A 278 0.02 27.38 -0.55
N GLY A 279 -0.76 26.30 -0.50
CA GLY A 279 -1.30 25.61 -1.67
C GLY A 279 -0.28 24.87 -2.53
N LYS A 280 0.90 24.52 -1.96
CA LYS A 280 1.98 23.80 -2.63
C LYS A 280 2.51 22.69 -1.75
N ASP A 281 2.86 21.56 -2.38
CA ASP A 281 3.58 20.45 -1.74
C ASP A 281 5.08 20.62 -1.98
N VAL A 282 5.74 21.42 -1.15
CA VAL A 282 7.18 21.74 -1.28
C VAL A 282 8.00 20.85 -0.39
N TYR A 283 8.92 20.11 -1.01
CA TYR A 283 9.84 19.19 -0.34
C TYR A 283 11.28 19.42 -0.77
N THR A 284 12.21 18.98 0.06
CA THR A 284 13.63 18.97 -0.28
C THR A 284 14.02 17.59 -0.78
N ASN A 285 14.57 17.50 -2.00
CA ASN A 285 15.06 16.22 -2.53
C ASN A 285 16.41 15.82 -1.91
N SER A 286 16.92 14.64 -2.27
CA SER A 286 18.21 14.12 -1.79
C SER A 286 19.42 15.00 -2.13
N GLU A 287 19.30 15.91 -3.10
CA GLU A 287 20.33 16.86 -3.53
C GLU A 287 20.24 18.22 -2.82
N GLY A 288 19.27 18.39 -1.90
CA GLY A 288 19.03 19.64 -1.19
C GLY A 288 18.27 20.70 -2.01
N VAL A 289 17.63 20.30 -3.12
CA VAL A 289 16.84 21.19 -3.97
C VAL A 289 15.38 21.18 -3.50
N LEU A 290 14.79 22.37 -3.35
CA LEU A 290 13.36 22.52 -3.05
C LEU A 290 12.54 22.26 -4.33
N LEU A 291 11.58 21.35 -4.22
CA LEU A 291 10.68 20.94 -5.30
C LEU A 291 9.23 21.12 -4.87
N ASP A 292 8.43 21.74 -5.72
CA ASP A 292 6.97 21.70 -5.66
C ASP A 292 6.49 20.50 -6.47
N ILE A 293 5.88 19.53 -5.81
CA ILE A 293 5.36 18.30 -6.43
C ILE A 293 3.84 18.26 -6.51
N SER A 294 3.13 19.37 -6.24
CA SER A 294 1.66 19.43 -6.22
C SER A 294 1.01 18.86 -7.50
N GLY A 295 1.65 19.09 -8.67
CA GLY A 295 1.20 18.57 -9.96
C GLY A 295 2.01 17.37 -10.48
N ALA A 296 2.93 16.84 -9.67
CA ALA A 296 3.87 15.79 -10.06
C ALA A 296 3.66 14.47 -9.33
N LYS A 297 2.75 14.39 -8.34
CA LYS A 297 2.45 13.14 -7.62
C LYS A 297 2.04 12.04 -8.60
N VAL A 298 2.58 10.83 -8.40
CA VAL A 298 2.23 9.67 -9.23
C VAL A 298 0.81 9.21 -8.95
N PHE A 299 0.38 9.27 -7.69
CA PHE A 299 -0.92 8.78 -7.24
C PHE A 299 -1.73 9.87 -6.56
N ASP A 300 -3.03 9.90 -6.86
CA ASP A 300 -4.03 10.61 -6.07
C ASP A 300 -4.65 9.61 -5.09
N LEU A 301 -4.24 9.70 -3.82
CA LEU A 301 -4.70 8.83 -2.75
C LEU A 301 -6.03 9.29 -2.12
N SER A 302 -6.58 10.45 -2.52
CA SER A 302 -7.91 10.90 -2.10
C SER A 302 -9.04 10.14 -2.81
N LEU A 303 -8.71 9.40 -3.88
CA LEU A 303 -9.67 8.60 -4.62
C LEU A 303 -9.97 7.30 -3.86
N THR A 304 -11.24 6.93 -3.80
CA THR A 304 -11.65 5.64 -3.24
C THR A 304 -11.10 4.46 -4.05
N ILE A 305 -10.71 3.39 -3.37
CA ILE A 305 -10.30 2.12 -3.99
C ILE A 305 -11.47 1.56 -4.80
N SER A 306 -11.30 1.42 -6.11
CA SER A 306 -12.36 1.02 -7.03
C SER A 306 -11.81 0.42 -8.32
N ALA A 307 -12.37 -0.72 -8.74
CA ALA A 307 -12.08 -1.36 -10.02
C ALA A 307 -12.50 -0.50 -11.23
N GLU A 308 -13.54 0.33 -11.08
CA GLU A 308 -14.02 1.21 -12.14
C GLU A 308 -13.00 2.32 -12.48
N LYS A 309 -12.32 2.83 -11.44
CA LYS A 309 -11.31 3.88 -11.58
C LYS A 309 -9.90 3.33 -11.74
N ASN A 310 -9.70 2.00 -11.70
CA ASN A 310 -8.40 1.31 -11.65
C ASN A 310 -7.49 1.83 -10.50
N THR A 311 -8.09 2.19 -9.36
CA THR A 311 -7.35 2.58 -8.15
C THR A 311 -6.98 1.37 -7.28
N ASP A 312 -7.35 0.17 -7.72
CA ASP A 312 -7.08 -1.12 -7.11
C ASP A 312 -6.03 -1.93 -7.90
N VAL A 313 -5.02 -1.27 -8.48
CA VAL A 313 -4.01 -1.90 -9.33
C VAL A 313 -2.60 -1.53 -8.87
N GLY A 314 -1.76 -2.55 -8.70
CA GLY A 314 -0.33 -2.43 -8.42
C GLY A 314 0.03 -2.38 -6.94
N LYS A 315 1.13 -3.07 -6.59
CA LYS A 315 1.64 -3.16 -5.21
C LYS A 315 2.05 -1.80 -4.65
N LEU A 316 2.64 -0.92 -5.46
CA LEU A 316 3.08 0.39 -4.99
C LEU A 316 1.90 1.24 -4.49
N ARG A 317 0.78 1.19 -5.18
CA ARG A 317 -0.44 1.87 -4.74
C ARG A 317 -1.03 1.22 -3.48
N SER A 318 -1.02 -0.13 -3.39
CA SER A 318 -1.41 -0.86 -2.18
C SER A 318 -0.63 -0.38 -0.95
N HIS A 319 0.69 -0.35 -1.03
CA HIS A 319 1.56 0.12 0.07
C HIS A 319 1.27 1.55 0.49
N LEU A 320 1.00 2.44 -0.46
CA LEU A 320 0.67 3.84 -0.15
C LEU A 320 -0.67 3.96 0.59
N TYR A 321 -1.70 3.20 0.20
CA TYR A 321 -2.97 3.17 0.93
C TYR A 321 -2.81 2.50 2.30
N LEU A 322 -2.10 1.38 2.39
CA LEU A 322 -1.91 0.65 3.65
C LEU A 322 -1.17 1.49 4.69
N ARG A 323 -0.07 2.13 4.27
CA ARG A 323 0.75 2.97 5.13
C ARG A 323 0.03 4.25 5.54
N GLY A 324 -0.72 4.89 4.61
CA GLY A 324 -1.25 6.23 4.79
C GLY A 324 -0.18 7.32 4.64
N ASP A 325 -0.43 8.51 5.21
CA ASP A 325 0.41 9.70 5.04
C ASP A 325 1.11 10.18 6.33
N LYS A 326 0.73 9.66 7.49
CA LYS A 326 1.34 9.95 8.80
C LYS A 326 1.02 8.85 9.81
N ASN A 327 1.69 8.86 10.96
CA ASN A 327 1.26 8.09 12.12
C ASN A 327 -0.01 8.73 12.68
N ALA A 328 -1.04 7.93 12.89
CA ALA A 328 -2.35 8.41 13.32
C ALA A 328 -2.52 8.27 14.84
N ASN A 329 -3.38 9.10 15.41
CA ASN A 329 -3.76 9.05 16.82
C ASN A 329 -5.26 9.34 16.97
N TYR A 330 -5.78 9.33 18.19
CA TYR A 330 -7.21 9.52 18.47
C TYR A 330 -7.79 10.84 17.92
N THR A 331 -6.98 11.89 17.74
CA THR A 331 -7.47 13.18 17.19
C THR A 331 -7.80 13.11 15.70
N ASP A 332 -7.36 12.07 15.01
CA ASP A 332 -7.68 11.81 13.61
C ASP A 332 -9.08 11.20 13.43
N ILE A 333 -9.72 10.79 14.52
CA ILE A 333 -11.11 10.30 14.51
C ILE A 333 -12.05 11.45 14.88
N PRO A 334 -12.87 11.95 13.94
CA PRO A 334 -13.83 13.02 14.23
C PRO A 334 -14.83 12.62 15.31
N VAL A 335 -14.98 13.45 16.32
CA VAL A 335 -15.96 13.26 17.38
C VAL A 335 -17.23 14.05 17.06
N LYS A 336 -18.38 13.36 17.06
CA LYS A 336 -19.66 14.00 16.78
C LYS A 336 -20.03 14.96 17.91
N PRO A 337 -20.25 16.26 17.63
CA PRO A 337 -20.64 17.21 18.64
C PRO A 337 -22.03 16.88 19.21
N GLU A 338 -22.17 17.00 20.53
CA GLU A 338 -23.45 16.79 21.21
C GLU A 338 -24.30 18.06 21.20
N ILE A 339 -25.60 17.88 21.06
CA ILE A 339 -26.55 19.01 21.12
C ILE A 339 -26.59 19.52 22.56
N PRO A 340 -26.30 20.82 22.80
CA PRO A 340 -26.33 21.37 24.14
C PRO A 340 -27.70 21.20 24.79
N ASP A 341 -27.75 20.68 26.03
CA ASP A 341 -29.01 20.65 26.79
C ASP A 341 -29.24 22.02 27.45
N ARG A 342 -30.45 22.57 27.33
CA ARG A 342 -30.81 23.83 27.96
C ARG A 342 -30.66 23.78 29.50
N ALA A 343 -30.80 22.61 30.12
CA ALA A 343 -30.68 22.41 31.54
C ALA A 343 -29.28 22.66 32.11
N ASP A 344 -28.24 22.54 31.25
CA ASP A 344 -26.84 22.71 31.65
C ASP A 344 -26.40 24.20 31.75
N PHE A 345 -27.26 25.13 31.33
CA PHE A 345 -26.92 26.56 31.28
C PHE A 345 -27.77 27.40 32.20
N THR A 346 -27.11 28.31 32.93
CA THR A 346 -27.78 29.21 33.88
C THR A 346 -28.51 30.35 33.19
N THR A 347 -28.01 30.82 32.04
CA THR A 347 -28.61 31.92 31.27
C THR A 347 -29.01 31.51 29.85
N GLU A 348 -30.00 32.24 29.30
CA GLU A 348 -30.45 32.03 27.91
C GLU A 348 -29.37 32.43 26.89
N ASP A 349 -28.52 33.39 27.22
CA ASP A 349 -27.48 33.88 26.33
C ASP A 349 -26.31 32.87 26.23
N GLU A 350 -25.95 32.20 27.35
CA GLU A 350 -24.99 31.08 27.37
C GLU A 350 -25.51 29.92 26.51
N TYR A 351 -26.76 29.52 26.68
CA TYR A 351 -27.36 28.46 25.84
C TYR A 351 -27.36 28.79 24.34
N LYS A 352 -27.68 30.06 24.00
CA LYS A 352 -27.61 30.49 22.59
C LYS A 352 -26.18 30.47 22.03
N ALA A 353 -25.21 30.89 22.84
CA ALA A 353 -23.80 30.83 22.45
C ALA A 353 -23.35 29.37 22.24
N ALA A 354 -23.76 28.45 23.10
CA ALA A 354 -23.51 27.02 22.97
C ALA A 354 -24.16 26.43 21.71
N LEU A 355 -25.39 26.85 21.34
CA LEU A 355 -26.05 26.43 20.11
C LEU A 355 -25.33 26.97 18.85
N VAL A 356 -24.78 28.18 18.90
CA VAL A 356 -23.98 28.73 17.79
C VAL A 356 -22.68 27.91 17.65
N LYS A 357 -22.01 27.62 18.76
CA LYS A 357 -20.83 26.77 18.77
C LYS A 357 -21.15 25.38 18.21
N TYR A 358 -22.18 24.72 18.71
CA TYR A 358 -22.65 23.43 18.20
C TYR A 358 -22.86 23.42 16.69
N LYS A 359 -23.45 24.50 16.14
CA LYS A 359 -23.67 24.58 14.70
C LYS A 359 -22.35 24.65 13.92
N ILE A 360 -21.39 25.46 14.40
CA ILE A 360 -20.06 25.56 13.78
C ILE A 360 -19.34 24.20 13.85
N ASP A 361 -19.37 23.57 15.03
CA ASP A 361 -18.73 22.28 15.26
C ASP A 361 -19.39 21.17 14.42
N SER A 362 -20.72 21.22 14.26
CA SER A 362 -21.45 20.27 13.40
C SER A 362 -21.14 20.45 11.90
N ASP A 363 -21.04 21.69 11.43
CA ASP A 363 -20.67 22.00 10.05
C ASP A 363 -19.22 21.55 9.76
N ARG A 364 -18.32 21.69 10.75
CA ARG A 364 -16.93 21.22 10.69
C ARG A 364 -16.85 19.69 10.72
N TYR A 365 -17.64 19.03 11.58
CA TYR A 365 -17.67 17.58 11.72
C TYR A 365 -17.94 16.86 10.40
N ASP A 366 -18.89 17.34 9.60
CA ASP A 366 -19.18 16.73 8.30
C ASP A 366 -17.99 16.80 7.34
N ALA A 367 -17.22 17.90 7.38
CA ALA A 367 -15.99 18.03 6.59
C ALA A 367 -14.86 17.14 7.12
N ASP A 368 -14.73 17.04 8.46
CA ASP A 368 -13.72 16.19 9.10
C ASP A 368 -14.01 14.71 8.86
N VAL A 369 -15.29 14.29 8.87
CA VAL A 369 -15.71 12.91 8.49
C VAL A 369 -15.40 12.63 7.02
N ALA A 370 -15.63 13.59 6.13
CA ALA A 370 -15.28 13.42 4.71
C ALA A 370 -13.77 13.26 4.54
N TYR A 371 -12.97 14.05 5.24
CA TYR A 371 -11.50 13.92 5.25
C TYR A 371 -11.04 12.59 5.84
N TYR A 372 -11.58 12.21 7.01
CA TYR A 372 -11.33 10.91 7.63
C TYR A 372 -11.58 9.75 6.65
N ASN A 373 -12.71 9.77 5.96
CA ASN A 373 -13.08 8.74 5.00
C ASN A 373 -12.17 8.68 3.76
N GLN A 374 -11.56 9.81 3.39
CA GLN A 374 -10.64 9.90 2.25
C GLN A 374 -9.20 9.54 2.59
N THR A 375 -8.80 9.66 3.85
CA THR A 375 -7.41 9.49 4.28
C THR A 375 -7.26 8.35 5.29
N VAL A 376 -7.78 8.52 6.51
CA VAL A 376 -7.55 7.60 7.63
C VAL A 376 -8.26 6.26 7.42
N ALA A 377 -9.56 6.30 7.10
CA ALA A 377 -10.36 5.08 6.95
C ALA A 377 -9.93 4.17 5.79
N GLN A 378 -9.24 4.71 4.78
CA GLN A 378 -8.71 3.92 3.67
C GLN A 378 -7.36 3.27 4.01
N SER A 379 -6.63 3.81 4.98
CA SER A 379 -5.36 3.27 5.43
C SER A 379 -5.58 2.32 6.60
N VAL A 380 -5.18 1.06 6.42
CA VAL A 380 -5.32 0.05 7.47
C VAL A 380 -4.47 0.42 8.68
N CYS A 381 -3.21 0.86 8.47
CA CYS A 381 -2.32 1.26 9.57
C CYS A 381 -2.88 2.47 10.32
N MET A 382 -3.18 3.57 9.62
CA MET A 382 -3.68 4.79 10.26
C MET A 382 -5.00 4.56 10.99
N ASN A 383 -5.94 3.83 10.39
CA ASN A 383 -7.23 3.56 11.03
C ASN A 383 -7.06 2.73 12.30
N THR A 384 -6.22 1.71 12.25
CA THR A 384 -5.95 0.83 13.41
C THR A 384 -5.20 1.59 14.51
N GLU A 385 -4.19 2.40 14.16
CA GLU A 385 -3.47 3.27 15.09
C GLU A 385 -4.42 4.23 15.81
N ALA A 386 -5.25 4.93 15.03
CA ALA A 386 -6.18 5.93 15.57
C ALA A 386 -7.23 5.31 16.50
N GLU A 387 -7.85 4.20 16.10
CA GLU A 387 -8.86 3.49 16.90
C GLU A 387 -8.27 2.87 18.18
N PHE A 388 -7.03 2.35 18.09
CA PHE A 388 -6.35 1.78 19.25
C PHE A 388 -5.90 2.88 20.23
N ASP A 389 -5.37 3.99 19.72
CA ASP A 389 -5.03 5.15 20.55
C ASP A 389 -6.29 5.77 21.18
N GLN A 390 -7.41 5.80 20.46
CA GLN A 390 -8.70 6.24 21.01
C GLN A 390 -9.18 5.37 22.17
N LEU A 391 -8.99 4.04 22.10
CA LEU A 391 -9.29 3.15 23.23
C LEU A 391 -8.50 3.57 24.49
N ILE A 392 -7.20 3.76 24.35
CA ILE A 392 -6.35 4.15 25.49
C ILE A 392 -6.69 5.55 25.99
N HIS A 393 -6.92 6.50 25.08
CA HIS A 393 -7.41 7.83 25.41
C HIS A 393 -8.69 7.77 26.24
N ASN A 394 -9.67 6.98 25.81
CA ASN A 394 -10.94 6.82 26.50
C ASN A 394 -10.79 6.15 27.88
N ILE A 395 -9.92 5.15 28.02
CA ILE A 395 -9.60 4.53 29.33
C ILE A 395 -9.00 5.58 30.27
N VAL A 396 -7.99 6.28 29.81
CA VAL A 396 -7.24 7.27 30.59
C VAL A 396 -8.12 8.43 31.06
N THR A 397 -8.88 8.99 30.11
CA THR A 397 -9.77 10.12 30.39
C THR A 397 -10.92 9.72 31.30
N THR A 398 -11.52 8.54 31.12
CA THR A 398 -12.57 8.01 31.99
C THR A 398 -12.08 7.86 33.43
N VAL A 399 -10.91 7.23 33.62
CA VAL A 399 -10.33 7.01 34.95
C VAL A 399 -9.99 8.34 35.63
N ASN A 400 -9.29 9.23 34.93
CA ASN A 400 -8.89 10.53 35.50
C ASN A 400 -10.09 11.43 35.81
N LYS A 401 -11.11 11.44 34.92
CA LYS A 401 -12.32 12.26 35.10
C LYS A 401 -13.17 11.83 36.29
N ILE A 402 -13.22 10.53 36.58
CA ILE A 402 -13.89 10.02 37.81
C ILE A 402 -13.20 10.56 39.05
N LEU A 403 -11.85 10.53 39.09
CA LEU A 403 -11.09 11.10 40.23
C LEU A 403 -11.24 12.62 40.34
N GLU A 404 -11.23 13.32 39.20
CA GLU A 404 -11.43 14.77 39.13
C GLU A 404 -12.79 15.20 39.70
N ASN A 405 -13.85 14.48 39.34
CA ASN A 405 -15.22 14.78 39.77
C ASN A 405 -15.42 14.68 41.31
N VAL A 406 -14.62 13.88 42.00
CA VAL A 406 -14.72 13.68 43.45
C VAL A 406 -13.64 14.42 44.24
N ALA A 407 -12.65 15.00 43.55
CA ALA A 407 -11.56 15.74 44.18
C ALA A 407 -12.07 16.98 44.91
N ASP A 408 -11.68 17.14 46.19
CA ASP A 408 -12.01 18.30 47.03
C ASP A 408 -10.73 18.98 47.52
N PRO A 409 -10.31 20.07 46.89
CA PRO A 409 -9.11 20.81 47.30
C PRO A 409 -9.17 21.37 48.72
N THR A 410 -10.38 21.52 49.28
CA THR A 410 -10.54 22.08 50.66
C THR A 410 -10.25 21.07 51.75
N THR A 411 -10.52 19.81 51.48
CA THR A 411 -10.24 18.69 52.40
C THR A 411 -8.98 17.92 52.01
N GLY A 412 -8.48 18.13 50.78
CA GLY A 412 -7.38 17.36 50.19
C GLY A 412 -7.79 15.96 49.72
N TYR A 413 -9.10 15.66 49.72
CA TYR A 413 -9.60 14.37 49.28
C TYR A 413 -9.39 14.18 47.75
N MET A 414 -8.83 13.06 47.34
CA MET A 414 -8.48 12.76 45.95
C MET A 414 -7.69 13.89 45.27
N CYS A 415 -6.83 14.56 46.03
CA CYS A 415 -5.93 15.59 45.53
C CYS A 415 -4.46 15.19 45.68
N ASP A 416 -3.60 15.75 44.86
CA ASP A 416 -2.16 15.66 44.99
C ASP A 416 -1.64 16.62 46.10
N ASP A 417 -0.32 16.61 46.33
CA ASP A 417 0.31 17.44 47.35
C ASP A 417 0.19 18.96 47.10
N ASP A 418 -0.19 19.36 45.88
CA ASP A 418 -0.40 20.75 45.46
C ASP A 418 -1.89 21.15 45.44
N GLY A 419 -2.80 20.21 45.74
CA GLY A 419 -4.25 20.44 45.79
C GLY A 419 -4.95 20.28 44.42
N TYR A 420 -4.28 19.74 43.40
CA TYR A 420 -4.92 19.38 42.15
C TYR A 420 -5.53 17.99 42.22
N PRO A 421 -6.56 17.69 41.38
CA PRO A 421 -7.15 16.36 41.29
C PRO A 421 -6.09 15.28 41.08
N LEU A 422 -6.19 14.20 41.85
CA LEU A 422 -5.28 13.08 41.72
C LEU A 422 -5.55 12.36 40.39
N GLN A 423 -4.49 12.04 39.64
CA GLN A 423 -4.58 11.36 38.37
C GLN A 423 -3.76 10.07 38.41
N ILE A 424 -4.32 8.98 37.89
CA ILE A 424 -3.57 7.71 37.73
C ILE A 424 -2.66 7.81 36.51
N PHE A 425 -3.15 8.34 35.40
CA PHE A 425 -2.40 8.52 34.17
C PHE A 425 -2.00 9.98 34.01
N LYS A 426 -0.73 10.23 33.76
CA LYS A 426 -0.18 11.57 33.52
C LYS A 426 0.47 11.63 32.12
N LYS A 427 0.51 12.81 31.51
CA LYS A 427 1.28 13.05 30.29
C LYS A 427 2.78 12.98 30.59
N VAL A 428 3.54 12.39 29.70
CA VAL A 428 5.00 12.50 29.68
C VAL A 428 5.34 13.88 29.14
N ALA A 429 6.38 14.50 29.71
CA ALA A 429 6.96 15.68 29.06
C ALA A 429 7.54 15.25 27.71
N SER A 430 6.96 15.74 26.62
CA SER A 430 7.51 15.63 25.29
C SER A 430 8.69 16.59 25.09
N ASP A 431 9.41 16.47 23.97
CA ASP A 431 10.51 17.37 23.62
C ASP A 431 10.08 18.84 23.73
N GLY A 432 10.86 19.62 24.46
CA GLY A 432 10.57 21.03 24.74
C GLY A 432 10.01 21.31 26.12
N TYR A 433 9.71 20.25 26.91
CA TYR A 433 9.34 20.41 28.34
C TYR A 433 10.47 19.94 29.23
N THR A 434 10.70 20.70 30.30
CA THR A 434 11.73 20.43 31.31
C THR A 434 11.08 20.20 32.67
N LEU A 435 11.56 19.20 33.42
CA LEU A 435 11.12 18.94 34.77
C LEU A 435 11.67 20.04 35.72
N ASP A 436 10.78 20.73 36.44
CA ASP A 436 11.16 21.53 37.60
C ASP A 436 11.30 20.58 38.81
N GLU A 437 12.54 20.32 39.20
CA GLU A 437 12.85 19.42 40.31
C GLU A 437 12.27 19.89 41.66
N THR A 438 11.95 21.19 41.78
CA THR A 438 11.41 21.77 43.00
C THR A 438 9.91 21.51 43.16
N THR A 439 9.18 21.61 42.03
CA THR A 439 7.71 21.44 42.02
C THR A 439 7.28 20.07 41.52
N GLY A 440 8.17 19.31 40.90
CA GLY A 440 7.85 18.04 40.26
C GLY A 440 6.96 18.17 39.01
N LYS A 441 6.83 19.37 38.46
CA LYS A 441 6.01 19.68 37.29
C LYS A 441 6.88 19.94 36.07
N TYR A 442 6.33 19.67 34.93
CA TYR A 442 7.00 19.96 33.65
C TYR A 442 6.55 21.34 33.13
N TYR A 443 7.50 22.15 32.68
CA TYR A 443 7.22 23.43 32.03
C TYR A 443 7.77 23.43 30.59
N LYS A 444 7.14 24.22 29.71
CA LYS A 444 7.64 24.44 28.35
C LYS A 444 8.92 25.28 28.44
N ALA A 445 10.02 24.73 27.93
CA ALA A 445 11.32 25.38 27.94
C ALA A 445 11.63 26.04 26.60
N ASP A 446 12.29 27.17 26.64
CA ASP A 446 12.91 27.77 25.44
C ASP A 446 14.04 26.86 24.96
N PRO A 447 14.02 26.40 23.70
CA PRO A 447 14.98 25.41 23.17
C PRO A 447 16.42 25.92 23.16
N THR A 448 16.62 27.25 23.25
CA THR A 448 17.96 27.87 23.20
C THR A 448 18.52 28.11 24.59
N THR A 449 17.66 28.51 25.55
CA THR A 449 18.08 28.95 26.88
C THR A 449 17.74 27.94 27.99
N GLY A 450 16.82 26.98 27.73
CA GLY A 450 16.28 26.06 28.71
C GLY A 450 15.38 26.74 29.76
N ALA A 451 15.12 28.06 29.64
CA ALA A 451 14.31 28.81 30.58
C ALA A 451 12.80 28.58 30.36
N PRO A 452 11.95 28.68 31.40
CA PRO A 452 10.50 28.56 31.25
C PRO A 452 9.95 29.60 30.27
N ILE A 453 9.10 29.13 29.32
CA ILE A 453 8.32 30.03 28.48
C ILE A 453 7.14 30.54 29.31
N LEU A 454 6.95 31.86 29.29
CA LEU A 454 5.86 32.52 30.01
C LEU A 454 4.68 32.75 29.03
N ASP A 455 3.46 32.68 29.57
CA ASP A 455 2.25 33.11 28.87
C ASP A 455 2.16 34.64 28.73
N ALA A 456 1.07 35.13 28.10
CA ALA A 456 0.84 36.57 27.94
C ALA A 456 0.70 37.34 29.27
N GLU A 457 0.37 36.65 30.33
CA GLU A 457 0.21 37.14 31.69
C GLU A 457 1.51 37.03 32.50
N GLY A 458 2.59 36.51 31.94
CA GLY A 458 3.89 36.35 32.56
C GLY A 458 4.00 35.17 33.53
N LYS A 459 3.11 34.17 33.41
CA LYS A 459 3.15 32.93 34.20
C LYS A 459 3.85 31.81 33.40
N ILE A 460 4.45 30.88 34.14
CA ILE A 460 5.08 29.69 33.57
C ILE A 460 4.02 28.81 32.89
N GLN A 461 4.25 28.42 31.65
CA GLN A 461 3.42 27.43 30.96
C GLN A 461 3.78 26.04 31.46
N TRP A 462 2.95 25.52 32.35
CA TRP A 462 3.07 24.17 32.88
C TRP A 462 2.42 23.16 31.94
N ASN A 463 2.97 21.97 31.87
CA ASN A 463 2.33 20.85 31.18
C ASN A 463 1.30 20.21 32.13
N TYR A 464 0.08 20.69 32.06
CA TYR A 464 -1.04 20.09 32.78
C TYR A 464 -1.73 19.04 31.91
N MET A 465 -2.40 18.07 32.57
CA MET A 465 -3.31 17.15 31.92
C MET A 465 -4.69 17.80 31.71
N GLU A 466 -4.75 18.93 31.06
CA GLU A 466 -6.03 19.48 30.60
C GLU A 466 -6.38 18.84 29.24
N GLU A 467 -7.66 18.50 29.05
CA GLU A 467 -8.16 18.21 27.73
C GLU A 467 -7.83 19.35 26.77
N ILE A 468 -7.45 19.02 25.55
CA ILE A 468 -7.15 20.02 24.54
C ILE A 468 -8.43 20.80 24.29
N THR A 469 -8.44 22.06 24.67
CA THR A 469 -9.43 23.00 24.14
C THR A 469 -9.02 23.36 22.73
N ASP A 470 -9.91 23.16 21.82
CA ASP A 470 -10.04 23.37 20.37
C ASP A 470 -8.92 24.01 19.51
N ASP A 471 -7.90 24.67 20.07
CA ASP A 471 -6.97 25.50 19.28
C ASP A 471 -5.50 25.03 19.28
N SER A 472 -5.14 23.95 19.97
CA SER A 472 -3.74 23.52 20.03
C SER A 472 -3.54 22.09 19.52
N TYR A 473 -3.38 21.95 18.23
CA TYR A 473 -2.86 20.74 17.54
C TYR A 473 -1.36 20.53 17.81
N TYR A 474 -0.93 20.62 19.06
CA TYR A 474 0.44 20.24 19.42
C TYR A 474 0.41 18.81 19.95
N SER A 475 1.10 17.89 19.28
CA SER A 475 1.26 16.50 19.70
C SER A 475 1.67 16.35 21.18
N GLU A 476 2.32 17.37 21.70
CA GLU A 476 2.84 17.47 23.05
C GLU A 476 1.78 17.59 24.16
N THR A 477 0.53 17.92 23.81
CA THR A 477 -0.57 18.11 24.77
C THR A 477 -1.59 16.98 24.75
N LEU A 478 -1.41 15.99 23.87
CA LEU A 478 -2.35 14.90 23.65
C LEU A 478 -2.28 13.84 24.75
N TYR A 479 -3.44 13.27 25.12
CA TYR A 479 -3.56 12.03 25.87
C TYR A 479 -3.44 10.80 24.95
N SER A 480 -2.40 10.77 24.16
CA SER A 480 -2.06 9.68 23.26
C SER A 480 -1.12 8.70 23.94
N ILE A 481 -1.11 7.45 23.50
CA ILE A 481 -0.20 6.38 23.97
C ILE A 481 1.25 6.86 24.04
N THR A 482 1.68 7.65 23.07
CA THR A 482 3.05 8.16 22.98
C THR A 482 3.41 9.16 24.10
N ASN A 483 2.42 9.76 24.74
CA ASN A 483 2.61 10.85 25.71
C ASN A 483 2.15 10.47 27.13
N LEU A 484 1.86 9.20 27.39
CA LEU A 484 1.30 8.76 28.68
C LEU A 484 2.33 8.07 29.58
N GLN A 485 2.20 8.30 30.88
CA GLN A 485 2.88 7.57 31.94
C GLN A 485 1.97 7.38 33.13
N ILE A 486 2.24 6.37 33.94
CA ILE A 486 1.58 6.24 35.25
C ILE A 486 2.15 7.30 36.19
N ASN A 487 1.29 7.91 37.01
CA ASN A 487 1.68 8.89 38.00
C ASN A 487 2.82 8.36 38.88
N PRO A 488 4.03 8.96 38.84
CA PRO A 488 5.18 8.45 39.58
C PRO A 488 4.96 8.48 41.10
N THR A 489 4.10 9.38 41.59
CA THR A 489 3.73 9.45 43.02
C THR A 489 2.94 8.22 43.44
N LEU A 490 1.97 7.78 42.60
CA LEU A 490 1.18 6.58 42.88
C LEU A 490 1.98 5.27 42.70
N VAL A 491 2.94 5.26 41.84
CA VAL A 491 3.87 4.12 41.70
C VAL A 491 4.65 3.91 43.01
N ARG A 492 5.06 4.99 43.66
CA ARG A 492 5.77 4.92 44.94
C ARG A 492 4.82 4.67 46.11
N GLU A 493 3.70 5.37 46.17
CA GLU A 493 2.76 5.39 47.27
C GLU A 493 1.31 5.28 46.78
N ALA A 494 0.90 4.08 46.34
CA ALA A 494 -0.45 3.83 45.85
C ALA A 494 -1.55 4.20 46.90
N GLY A 495 -1.24 4.08 48.18
CA GLY A 495 -2.12 4.45 49.29
C GLY A 495 -2.53 5.93 49.32
N LYS A 496 -1.90 6.81 48.52
CA LYS A 496 -2.36 8.21 48.39
C LYS A 496 -3.75 8.34 47.74
N MET A 497 -4.23 7.34 47.02
CA MET A 497 -5.62 7.32 46.55
C MET A 497 -6.63 7.27 47.69
N GLY A 498 -6.26 6.62 48.80
CA GLY A 498 -6.96 6.65 50.08
C GLY A 498 -8.33 6.00 50.10
N PHE A 499 -9.25 6.40 49.25
CA PHE A 499 -10.67 6.00 49.21
C PHE A 499 -11.35 6.05 50.58
N VAL A 500 -10.94 7.03 51.42
CA VAL A 500 -11.54 7.31 52.71
C VAL A 500 -11.98 8.76 52.72
N LEU A 501 -13.29 8.96 52.85
CA LEU A 501 -13.90 10.29 52.90
C LEU A 501 -13.44 11.08 54.14
N PRO A 502 -13.58 12.41 54.12
CA PRO A 502 -13.17 13.26 55.26
C PRO A 502 -13.87 12.93 56.59
N ASP A 503 -15.01 12.25 56.53
CA ASP A 503 -15.74 11.77 57.71
C ASP A 503 -15.24 10.41 58.24
N GLY A 504 -14.25 9.80 57.56
CA GLY A 504 -13.66 8.51 57.94
C GLY A 504 -14.38 7.29 57.38
N THR A 505 -15.39 7.47 56.54
CA THR A 505 -16.08 6.36 55.84
C THR A 505 -15.35 5.97 54.57
N VAL A 506 -15.46 4.69 54.19
CA VAL A 506 -14.86 4.18 52.94
C VAL A 506 -15.70 4.62 51.74
N ASP A 507 -15.03 5.15 50.71
CA ASP A 507 -15.67 5.62 49.49
C ASP A 507 -15.87 4.47 48.47
N TYR A 508 -16.98 3.76 48.60
CA TYR A 508 -17.40 2.74 47.65
C TYR A 508 -18.01 3.32 46.38
N ASP A 509 -18.52 4.56 46.44
CA ASP A 509 -19.21 5.19 45.31
C ASP A 509 -18.22 5.54 44.20
N THR A 510 -17.07 6.11 44.53
CA THR A 510 -15.99 6.39 43.59
C THR A 510 -15.42 5.09 42.99
N ALA A 511 -15.20 4.06 43.84
CA ALA A 511 -14.73 2.77 43.36
C ALA A 511 -15.74 2.12 42.40
N LYS A 512 -17.04 2.27 42.66
CA LYS A 512 -18.10 1.79 41.76
C LYS A 512 -18.17 2.60 40.47
N ALA A 513 -17.91 3.92 40.52
CA ALA A 513 -17.95 4.78 39.31
C ALA A 513 -16.97 4.33 38.24
N PHE A 514 -15.82 3.71 38.59
CA PHE A 514 -14.91 3.11 37.62
C PHE A 514 -15.58 1.98 36.83
N ILE A 515 -16.27 1.08 37.54
CA ILE A 515 -16.99 -0.04 36.88
C ILE A 515 -18.10 0.48 35.99
N ASP A 516 -18.93 1.38 36.49
CA ASP A 516 -20.04 1.99 35.75
C ASP A 516 -19.53 2.76 34.52
N GLY A 517 -18.37 3.44 34.60
CA GLY A 517 -17.76 4.15 33.46
C GLY A 517 -17.22 3.24 32.37
N PHE A 518 -16.66 2.08 32.75
CA PHE A 518 -16.17 1.08 31.79
C PHE A 518 -17.30 0.28 31.12
N ASP A 519 -18.40 0.07 31.82
CA ASP A 519 -19.60 -0.65 31.31
C ASP A 519 -20.55 0.25 30.51
N ALA A 520 -20.34 1.58 30.53
CA ALA A 520 -21.20 2.51 29.82
C ALA A 520 -21.07 2.39 28.29
N ASP A 521 -22.17 2.13 27.61
CA ASP A 521 -22.25 2.08 26.15
C ASP A 521 -22.30 3.48 25.53
N ILE A 522 -21.20 4.20 25.55
CA ILE A 522 -21.11 5.59 25.07
C ILE A 522 -20.10 5.78 23.95
N TYR A 523 -19.16 4.86 23.74
CA TYR A 523 -18.05 4.96 22.80
C TYR A 523 -18.40 4.40 21.42
N VAL A 524 -17.83 4.97 20.39
CA VAL A 524 -17.88 4.46 19.00
C VAL A 524 -16.45 4.28 18.49
N LEU A 525 -16.20 3.29 17.64
CA LEU A 525 -14.85 3.06 17.10
C LEU A 525 -14.44 4.20 16.17
N ASN A 526 -15.35 4.57 15.26
CA ASN A 526 -15.11 5.60 14.25
C ASN A 526 -16.43 6.23 13.80
N PRO A 527 -16.42 7.32 13.02
CA PRO A 527 -17.63 8.03 12.57
C PRO A 527 -18.59 7.19 11.72
N ASN A 528 -18.09 6.11 11.10
CA ASN A 528 -18.91 5.23 10.25
C ASN A 528 -19.64 4.15 11.03
N VAL A 529 -19.29 3.95 12.31
CA VAL A 529 -19.94 3.00 13.23
C VAL A 529 -20.95 3.73 14.09
N THR A 530 -22.22 3.38 13.96
CA THR A 530 -23.32 4.02 14.71
C THR A 530 -23.63 3.31 16.03
N THR A 531 -23.17 2.08 16.19
CA THR A 531 -23.41 1.27 17.40
C THR A 531 -22.42 1.70 18.48
N LYS A 532 -22.95 2.20 19.59
CA LYS A 532 -22.15 2.50 20.78
C LYS A 532 -21.76 1.21 21.48
N CYS A 533 -20.59 1.21 22.08
CA CYS A 533 -20.05 0.11 22.86
C CYS A 533 -19.45 0.62 24.19
N SER A 534 -19.23 -0.31 25.11
CA SER A 534 -18.50 -0.06 26.34
C SER A 534 -17.00 -0.22 26.13
N LEU A 535 -16.14 0.31 27.03
CA LEU A 535 -14.70 0.09 26.99
C LEU A 535 -14.36 -1.40 27.04
N ASN A 536 -15.13 -2.20 27.76
CA ASN A 536 -14.94 -3.64 27.87
C ASN A 536 -15.16 -4.38 26.53
N THR A 537 -15.97 -3.84 25.62
CA THR A 537 -16.26 -4.43 24.30
C THR A 537 -15.56 -3.71 23.17
N TYR A 538 -15.00 -2.52 23.39
CA TYR A 538 -14.35 -1.70 22.37
C TYR A 538 -13.19 -2.45 21.70
N TYR A 539 -12.28 -3.00 22.50
CA TYR A 539 -11.12 -3.72 21.98
C TYR A 539 -11.50 -4.93 21.12
N SER A 540 -12.45 -5.73 21.58
CA SER A 540 -12.91 -6.88 20.80
C SER A 540 -13.61 -6.47 19.49
N ASN A 541 -14.28 -5.31 19.47
CA ASN A 541 -14.87 -4.76 18.26
C ASN A 541 -13.79 -4.28 17.28
N LEU A 542 -12.72 -3.63 17.77
CA LEU A 542 -11.58 -3.21 16.97
C LEU A 542 -10.89 -4.40 16.31
N VAL A 543 -10.51 -5.42 17.08
CA VAL A 543 -9.88 -6.64 16.55
C VAL A 543 -10.80 -7.33 15.54
N SER A 544 -12.10 -7.41 15.83
CA SER A 544 -13.10 -7.98 14.91
C SER A 544 -13.23 -7.17 13.61
N GLN A 545 -13.08 -5.85 13.65
CA GLN A 545 -13.09 -4.99 12.47
C GLN A 545 -11.87 -5.26 11.60
N VAL A 546 -10.67 -5.37 12.18
CA VAL A 546 -9.43 -5.72 11.45
C VAL A 546 -9.57 -7.11 10.81
N ALA A 547 -9.99 -8.12 11.56
CA ALA A 547 -10.20 -9.48 11.07
C ALA A 547 -11.26 -9.57 9.96
N ASN A 548 -12.37 -8.81 10.07
CA ASN A 548 -13.39 -8.74 9.02
C ASN A 548 -12.83 -8.09 7.75
N THR A 549 -12.03 -7.04 7.89
CA THR A 549 -11.35 -6.39 6.77
C THR A 549 -10.38 -7.37 6.11
N GLY A 550 -9.58 -8.10 6.90
CA GLY A 550 -8.70 -9.16 6.40
C GLY A 550 -9.45 -10.23 5.63
N SER A 551 -10.57 -10.72 6.16
CA SER A 551 -11.43 -11.70 5.49
C SER A 551 -12.00 -11.18 4.16
N LEU A 552 -12.39 -9.91 4.09
CA LEU A 552 -12.87 -9.28 2.85
C LEU A 552 -11.75 -9.24 1.79
N TYR A 553 -10.56 -8.72 2.14
CA TYR A 553 -9.43 -8.64 1.21
C TYR A 553 -8.95 -10.02 0.77
N LYS A 554 -8.95 -11.01 1.66
CA LYS A 554 -8.68 -12.42 1.32
C LYS A 554 -9.61 -12.95 0.24
N ASN A 555 -10.91 -12.80 0.43
CA ASN A 555 -11.91 -13.28 -0.53
C ASN A 555 -11.74 -12.61 -1.91
N VAL A 556 -11.43 -11.31 -1.92
CA VAL A 556 -11.18 -10.58 -3.17
C VAL A 556 -9.88 -11.05 -3.80
N ALA A 557 -8.78 -11.19 -3.03
CA ALA A 557 -7.50 -11.70 -3.52
C ALA A 557 -7.62 -13.09 -4.14
N GLU A 558 -8.28 -14.04 -3.45
CA GLU A 558 -8.53 -15.40 -3.96
C GLU A 558 -9.36 -15.39 -5.27
N SER A 559 -10.39 -14.53 -5.34
CA SER A 559 -11.22 -14.38 -6.56
C SER A 559 -10.42 -13.78 -7.71
N GLN A 560 -9.58 -12.79 -7.43
CA GLN A 560 -8.72 -12.17 -8.44
C GLN A 560 -7.63 -13.14 -8.92
N GLN A 561 -6.99 -13.88 -8.01
CA GLN A 561 -6.01 -14.89 -8.38
C GLN A 561 -6.63 -15.97 -9.27
N ALA A 562 -7.83 -16.46 -8.97
CA ALA A 562 -8.55 -17.39 -9.83
C ALA A 562 -8.83 -16.82 -11.24
N THR A 563 -9.10 -15.52 -11.32
CA THR A 563 -9.27 -14.81 -12.61
C THR A 563 -7.96 -14.75 -13.37
N VAL A 564 -6.85 -14.38 -12.70
CA VAL A 564 -5.50 -14.37 -13.28
C VAL A 564 -5.12 -15.76 -13.79
N ASP A 565 -5.34 -16.81 -13.01
CA ASP A 565 -5.04 -18.19 -13.38
C ASP A 565 -5.83 -18.63 -14.63
N SER A 566 -7.11 -18.26 -14.73
CA SER A 566 -7.94 -18.54 -15.90
C SER A 566 -7.44 -17.85 -17.17
N ILE A 567 -7.02 -16.58 -17.04
CA ILE A 567 -6.46 -15.81 -18.16
C ILE A 567 -5.07 -16.34 -18.52
N ALA A 568 -4.23 -16.66 -17.53
CA ALA A 568 -2.91 -17.25 -17.72
C ALA A 568 -3.03 -18.59 -18.46
N TYR A 569 -3.96 -19.45 -18.08
CA TYR A 569 -4.23 -20.69 -18.78
C TYR A 569 -4.69 -20.47 -20.24
N SER A 570 -5.58 -19.50 -20.47
CA SER A 570 -6.01 -19.15 -21.82
C SER A 570 -4.86 -18.58 -22.68
N ARG A 571 -3.99 -17.79 -22.06
CA ARG A 571 -2.78 -17.24 -22.66
C ARG A 571 -1.81 -18.37 -23.01
N GLU A 572 -1.58 -19.32 -22.09
CA GLU A 572 -0.70 -20.47 -22.29
C GLU A 572 -1.18 -21.39 -23.43
N GLN A 573 -2.48 -21.57 -23.60
CA GLN A 573 -3.03 -22.29 -24.76
C GLN A 573 -2.67 -21.66 -26.09
N VAL A 574 -2.44 -20.34 -26.16
CA VAL A 574 -2.06 -19.62 -27.38
C VAL A 574 -0.55 -19.58 -27.55
N ILE A 575 0.18 -19.18 -26.49
CA ILE A 575 1.62 -18.92 -26.55
C ILE A 575 2.48 -20.13 -26.22
N GLY A 576 1.92 -21.10 -25.51
CA GLY A 576 2.65 -22.26 -25.01
C GLY A 576 3.11 -23.21 -26.08
N VAL A 577 4.17 -23.94 -25.79
CA VAL A 577 4.71 -24.99 -26.62
C VAL A 577 4.09 -26.32 -26.22
N SER A 578 3.46 -27.02 -27.17
CA SER A 578 2.99 -28.40 -26.97
C SER A 578 3.97 -29.37 -27.64
N SER A 579 4.63 -30.20 -26.83
CA SER A 579 5.56 -31.23 -27.35
C SER A 579 4.95 -32.08 -28.47
N ASP A 580 3.69 -32.51 -28.33
CA ASP A 580 3.00 -33.36 -29.29
C ASP A 580 2.77 -32.62 -30.62
N GLU A 581 2.38 -31.35 -30.57
CA GLU A 581 2.20 -30.54 -31.78
C GLU A 581 3.54 -30.26 -32.46
N GLU A 582 4.58 -29.88 -31.70
CA GLU A 582 5.90 -29.60 -32.25
C GLU A 582 6.55 -30.84 -32.83
N LEU A 583 6.42 -32.02 -32.18
CA LEU A 583 6.87 -33.29 -32.77
C LEU A 583 6.12 -33.63 -34.07
N THR A 584 4.83 -33.37 -34.13
CA THR A 584 4.04 -33.54 -35.36
C THR A 584 4.54 -32.61 -36.49
N GLN A 585 4.81 -31.32 -36.16
CA GLN A 585 5.39 -30.38 -37.12
C GLN A 585 6.82 -30.77 -37.50
N MET A 586 7.63 -31.30 -36.58
CA MET A 586 8.97 -31.82 -36.86
C MET A 586 8.92 -32.95 -37.90
N ILE A 587 8.04 -33.93 -37.71
CA ILE A 587 7.87 -35.06 -38.67
C ILE A 587 7.43 -34.53 -40.05
N LYS A 588 6.48 -33.57 -40.08
CA LYS A 588 6.01 -32.95 -41.33
C LYS A 588 7.14 -32.25 -42.09
N HIS A 589 7.92 -31.41 -41.38
CA HIS A 589 9.04 -30.68 -41.99
C HIS A 589 10.20 -31.60 -42.36
N GLN A 590 10.45 -32.67 -41.59
CA GLN A 590 11.43 -33.70 -41.93
C GLN A 590 11.03 -34.46 -43.24
N ASN A 591 9.75 -34.80 -43.37
CA ASN A 591 9.25 -35.43 -44.57
C ASN A 591 9.34 -34.49 -45.80
N ALA A 592 9.04 -33.18 -45.62
CA ALA A 592 9.18 -32.18 -46.67
C ALA A 592 10.65 -31.98 -47.09
N TYR A 593 11.58 -31.97 -46.12
CA TYR A 593 13.02 -31.93 -46.34
C TYR A 593 13.48 -33.14 -47.18
N ASN A 594 13.11 -34.36 -46.77
CA ASN A 594 13.44 -35.59 -47.45
C ASN A 594 12.85 -35.63 -48.88
N ALA A 595 11.62 -35.17 -49.08
CA ALA A 595 10.98 -35.06 -50.41
C ALA A 595 11.73 -34.10 -51.33
N SER A 596 12.10 -32.91 -50.82
CA SER A 596 12.88 -31.91 -51.55
C SER A 596 14.28 -32.41 -51.90
N SER A 597 14.95 -33.14 -51.00
CA SER A 597 16.24 -33.77 -51.24
C SER A 597 16.17 -34.85 -52.35
N ARG A 598 15.16 -35.72 -52.28
CA ARG A 598 14.92 -36.73 -53.35
C ARG A 598 14.62 -36.07 -54.67
N TYR A 599 13.85 -35.00 -54.69
CA TYR A 599 13.56 -34.25 -55.91
C TYR A 599 14.83 -33.68 -56.58
N ILE A 600 15.76 -33.14 -55.78
CA ILE A 600 17.06 -32.64 -56.23
C ILE A 600 17.89 -33.80 -56.86
N ASN A 601 17.92 -34.96 -56.15
CA ASN A 601 18.64 -36.11 -56.65
C ASN A 601 18.11 -36.61 -58.04
N VAL A 602 16.77 -36.68 -58.17
CA VAL A 602 16.15 -37.04 -59.49
C VAL A 602 16.50 -36.02 -60.59
N LEU A 603 16.53 -34.71 -60.22
CA LEU A 603 16.94 -33.69 -61.20
C LEU A 603 18.42 -33.81 -61.59
N ASN A 604 19.30 -34.16 -60.66
CA ASN A 604 20.72 -34.41 -60.93
C ASN A 604 20.89 -35.63 -61.86
N GLU A 605 20.17 -36.73 -61.61
CA GLU A 605 20.17 -37.90 -62.44
C GLU A 605 19.70 -37.56 -63.88
N MET A 606 18.63 -36.74 -64.00
CA MET A 606 18.14 -36.27 -65.29
C MET A 606 19.16 -35.38 -66.02
N LEU A 607 19.88 -34.52 -65.31
CA LEU A 607 20.93 -33.66 -65.84
C LEU A 607 22.15 -34.50 -66.30
N GLU A 608 22.56 -35.52 -65.55
CA GLU A 608 23.62 -36.43 -65.93
C GLU A 608 23.28 -37.22 -67.18
N GLN A 609 22.04 -37.75 -67.27
CA GLN A 609 21.55 -38.44 -68.52
C GLN A 609 21.56 -37.50 -69.68
N LEU A 610 21.15 -36.23 -69.52
CA LEU A 610 21.13 -35.25 -70.58
C LEU A 610 22.55 -34.86 -71.03
N LEU A 611 23.49 -34.71 -70.09
CA LEU A 611 24.92 -34.49 -70.41
C LEU A 611 25.54 -35.66 -71.13
N ASN A 612 25.29 -36.89 -70.67
CA ASN A 612 25.78 -38.08 -71.32
C ASN A 612 25.20 -38.26 -72.76
N ALA A 613 23.92 -37.89 -72.99
CA ALA A 613 23.28 -37.91 -74.31
C ALA A 613 23.79 -36.80 -75.23
N LEU A 614 24.34 -35.68 -74.68
CA LEU A 614 24.93 -34.59 -75.47
C LEU A 614 26.42 -34.83 -75.82
N THR A 615 27.09 -35.70 -75.03
CA THR A 615 28.52 -36.03 -75.21
C THR A 615 28.75 -37.35 -75.96
N ALA A 616 27.68 -38.13 -76.20
CA ALA A 616 27.66 -39.31 -77.10
C ALA A 616 27.23 -38.90 -78.55
#